data_fba5b8a9dc0de6e8452da62284e35bca
#
_entry.id   fba5b8a9dc0de6e8452da62284e35bca
#
_cell.length_a   1.000
_cell.length_b   1.000
_cell.length_c   1.000
_cell.angle_alpha   90.00
_cell.angle_beta   90.00
_cell.angle_gamma   90.00
#
_symmetry.space_group_name_H-M   'P 1'
#
loop_
_entity.id
_entity.type
_entity.pdbx_description
1 polymer ?
#
loop_
_entity_poly.entity_id
_entity_poly.type
_entity_poly.pdbx_seq_one_letter_code
_entity_poly.pdbx_strand_id
1 'polypeptide(L)'
;MITGLYPSQEGYIAINGNVIEAGSAGEYFSAIFSDFHLFDRIYDIDYEGKQDEIDRYLKMLDLDGKVSIDNGRFSTLKLSGGQRKRLALLICYLEDRPIYLFDEWAADQDPEFRKFFYLTLLQGMRAEGKIVIAITHDDHYFDLADRLFKMDAGQLLELGNFKNKVG
;
A
#
# COMPACT_ATOMS: atom_id res chain seq x y z
N MET A 1 3.62 14.51 6.59
CA MET A 1 3.54 15.16 5.27
C MET A 1 2.35 14.63 4.51
N ILE A 2 2.45 13.96 3.35
CA ILE A 2 1.25 13.59 2.56
C ILE A 2 0.23 12.74 3.33
N THR A 3 0.66 11.87 4.23
CA THR A 3 -0.19 11.04 5.11
C THR A 3 -0.72 11.77 6.36
N GLY A 4 -0.37 13.04 6.55
CA GLY A 4 -0.77 13.81 7.73
C GLY A 4 0.01 13.54 9.02
N LEU A 5 1.01 12.62 9.00
CA LEU A 5 1.87 12.36 10.17
C LEU A 5 2.66 13.60 10.62
N TYR A 6 2.97 14.48 9.70
CA TYR A 6 3.61 15.77 9.97
C TYR A 6 2.81 16.88 9.28
N PRO A 7 2.54 18.00 9.95
CA PRO A 7 1.87 19.12 9.33
C PRO A 7 2.71 19.71 8.20
N SER A 8 2.06 20.23 7.16
CA SER A 8 2.72 21.01 6.14
C SER A 8 3.17 22.35 6.74
N GLN A 9 4.37 22.81 6.40
CA GLN A 9 4.84 24.14 6.81
C GLN A 9 4.11 25.23 6.03
N GLU A 10 3.79 24.97 4.77
CA GLU A 10 3.05 25.86 3.88
C GLU A 10 2.08 25.04 3.01
N GLY A 11 1.05 25.69 2.49
CA GLY A 11 0.05 25.07 1.63
C GLY A 11 -0.98 24.23 2.40
N TYR A 12 -1.70 23.40 1.66
CA TYR A 12 -2.77 22.56 2.21
C TYR A 12 -2.85 21.25 1.43
N ILE A 13 -3.47 20.23 2.04
CA ILE A 13 -3.82 18.98 1.39
C ILE A 13 -5.30 19.07 1.04
N ALA A 14 -5.65 18.75 -0.21
CA ALA A 14 -7.03 18.64 -0.65
C ALA A 14 -7.29 17.28 -1.30
N ILE A 15 -8.43 16.66 -0.99
CA ILE A 15 -8.92 15.44 -1.61
C ILE A 15 -10.26 15.74 -2.26
N ASN A 16 -10.39 15.48 -3.56
CA ASN A 16 -11.57 15.81 -4.35
C ASN A 16 -12.01 17.30 -4.22
N GLY A 17 -11.03 18.21 -4.13
CA GLY A 17 -11.26 19.66 -4.00
C GLY A 17 -11.60 20.13 -2.58
N ASN A 18 -11.77 19.23 -1.62
CA ASN A 18 -12.02 19.58 -0.21
C ASN A 18 -10.68 19.64 0.53
N VAL A 19 -10.43 20.74 1.21
CA VAL A 19 -9.25 20.90 2.08
C VAL A 19 -9.40 19.97 3.29
N ILE A 20 -8.38 19.19 3.55
CA ILE A 20 -8.34 18.21 4.64
C ILE A 20 -7.48 18.77 5.76
N GLU A 21 -7.99 18.72 7.00
CA GLU A 21 -7.19 19.05 8.18
C GLU A 21 -6.01 18.08 8.31
N ALA A 22 -4.86 18.61 8.70
CA ALA A 22 -3.62 17.83 8.75
C ALA A 22 -3.74 16.52 9.57
N GLY A 23 -4.52 16.54 10.67
CA GLY A 23 -4.76 15.35 11.50
C GLY A 23 -5.68 14.30 10.89
N SER A 24 -6.53 14.66 9.93
CA SER A 24 -7.53 13.76 9.32
C SER A 24 -7.04 13.12 8.03
N ALA A 25 -5.92 13.57 7.48
CA ALA A 25 -5.42 13.04 6.20
C ALA A 25 -5.15 11.52 6.25
N GLY A 26 -4.69 11.01 7.39
CA GLY A 26 -4.42 9.58 7.59
C GLY A 26 -5.63 8.66 7.38
N GLU A 27 -6.85 9.16 7.56
CA GLU A 27 -8.08 8.38 7.37
C GLU A 27 -8.31 7.95 5.92
N TYR A 28 -7.65 8.62 4.97
CA TYR A 28 -7.74 8.32 3.54
C TYR A 28 -6.67 7.34 3.06
N PHE A 29 -5.69 7.02 3.92
CA PHE A 29 -4.53 6.22 3.52
C PHE A 29 -4.51 4.85 4.19
N SER A 30 -4.19 3.81 3.40
CA SER A 30 -3.58 2.57 3.89
C SER A 30 -2.10 2.63 3.53
N ALA A 31 -1.22 2.63 4.54
CA ALA A 31 0.20 2.87 4.32
C ALA A 31 1.08 1.76 4.92
N ILE A 32 2.05 1.29 4.14
CA ILE A 32 3.10 0.40 4.62
C ILE A 32 4.44 1.12 4.43
N PHE A 33 5.02 1.54 5.55
CA PHE A 33 6.33 2.18 5.58
C PHE A 33 7.45 1.14 5.58
N SER A 34 8.66 1.54 5.23
CA SER A 34 9.83 0.65 5.23
C SER A 34 10.11 0.05 6.60
N ASP A 35 9.87 0.81 7.68
CA ASP A 35 10.04 0.44 9.09
C ASP A 35 8.71 0.10 9.79
N PHE A 36 7.73 -0.45 9.05
CA PHE A 36 6.42 -0.76 9.60
C PHE A 36 6.47 -1.74 10.78
N HIS A 37 5.53 -1.57 11.71
CA HIS A 37 5.29 -2.51 12.79
C HIS A 37 4.04 -3.35 12.49
N LEU A 38 4.16 -4.67 12.59
CA LEU A 38 3.03 -5.58 12.45
C LEU A 38 2.56 -6.01 13.84
N PHE A 39 1.33 -5.67 14.18
CA PHE A 39 0.68 -6.12 15.41
C PHE A 39 0.27 -7.59 15.31
N ASP A 40 -0.03 -8.22 16.44
CA ASP A 40 -0.45 -9.63 16.51
C ASP A 40 -1.92 -9.85 16.15
N ARG A 41 -2.64 -8.76 15.86
CA ARG A 41 -4.06 -8.79 15.47
C ARG A 41 -4.44 -7.60 14.59
N ILE A 42 -5.60 -7.72 13.96
CA ILE A 42 -6.27 -6.63 13.23
C ILE A 42 -6.93 -5.71 14.27
N TYR A 43 -6.70 -4.41 14.14
CA TYR A 43 -7.31 -3.35 14.93
C TYR A 43 -8.13 -2.42 14.05
N ASP A 44 -9.22 -1.88 14.58
CA ASP A 44 -10.03 -0.82 13.99
C ASP A 44 -10.59 -1.12 12.58
N ILE A 45 -10.66 -2.40 12.22
CA ILE A 45 -11.24 -2.88 10.95
C ILE A 45 -12.39 -3.82 11.28
N ASP A 46 -13.55 -3.58 10.67
CA ASP A 46 -14.65 -4.53 10.70
C ASP A 46 -14.33 -5.70 9.76
N TYR A 47 -13.94 -6.83 10.33
CA TYR A 47 -13.65 -8.08 9.64
C TYR A 47 -14.70 -9.17 9.90
N GLU A 48 -15.73 -8.89 10.71
CA GLU A 48 -16.82 -9.83 10.97
C GLU A 48 -17.54 -10.17 9.64
N GLY A 49 -17.70 -11.46 9.38
CA GLY A 49 -18.29 -11.95 8.13
C GLY A 49 -17.38 -11.90 6.90
N LYS A 50 -16.12 -11.43 7.02
CA LYS A 50 -15.16 -11.35 5.90
C LYS A 50 -14.18 -12.52 5.82
N GLN A 51 -14.49 -13.67 6.44
CA GLN A 51 -13.55 -14.80 6.46
C GLN A 51 -13.19 -15.30 5.05
N ASP A 52 -14.17 -15.40 4.16
CA ASP A 52 -13.92 -15.81 2.76
C ASP A 52 -13.00 -14.81 2.03
N GLU A 53 -13.13 -13.54 2.33
CA GLU A 53 -12.27 -12.47 1.77
C GLU A 53 -10.85 -12.55 2.33
N ILE A 54 -10.71 -12.77 3.63
CA ILE A 54 -9.43 -13.00 4.31
C ILE A 54 -8.72 -14.21 3.69
N ASP A 55 -9.42 -15.34 3.54
CA ASP A 55 -8.86 -16.56 2.97
C ASP A 55 -8.42 -16.36 1.51
N ARG A 56 -9.18 -15.59 0.74
CA ARG A 56 -8.83 -15.19 -0.62
C ARG A 56 -7.54 -14.36 -0.64
N TYR A 57 -7.39 -13.38 0.26
CA TYR A 57 -6.18 -12.57 0.35
C TYR A 57 -4.98 -13.38 0.84
N LEU A 58 -5.15 -14.28 1.80
CA LEU A 58 -4.07 -15.18 2.24
C LEU A 58 -3.52 -16.01 1.07
N LYS A 59 -4.39 -16.56 0.23
CA LYS A 59 -4.00 -17.30 -0.98
C LYS A 59 -3.32 -16.40 -2.00
N MET A 60 -3.92 -15.26 -2.33
CA MET A 60 -3.38 -14.30 -3.29
C MET A 60 -1.98 -13.81 -2.90
N LEU A 61 -1.73 -13.65 -1.60
CA LEU A 61 -0.47 -13.12 -1.05
C LEU A 61 0.53 -14.24 -0.69
N ASP A 62 0.27 -15.48 -1.08
CA ASP A 62 1.11 -16.65 -0.77
C ASP A 62 1.38 -16.80 0.73
N LEU A 63 0.35 -16.62 1.54
CA LEU A 63 0.37 -16.76 3.00
C LEU A 63 -0.47 -17.95 3.49
N ASP A 64 -1.23 -18.58 2.60
CA ASP A 64 -2.04 -19.77 2.90
C ASP A 64 -1.17 -20.91 3.45
N GLY A 65 -1.61 -21.51 4.56
CA GLY A 65 -0.83 -22.51 5.28
C GLY A 65 0.37 -21.98 6.08
N LYS A 66 0.71 -20.69 5.98
CA LYS A 66 1.81 -20.05 6.72
C LYS A 66 1.29 -19.27 7.93
N VAL A 67 0.15 -18.65 7.79
CA VAL A 67 -0.55 -17.92 8.86
C VAL A 67 -2.05 -18.07 8.65
N SER A 68 -2.79 -18.18 9.75
CA SER A 68 -4.25 -18.08 9.78
C SER A 68 -4.68 -16.89 10.63
N ILE A 69 -5.90 -16.43 10.38
CA ILE A 69 -6.52 -15.33 11.12
C ILE A 69 -7.79 -15.86 11.77
N ASP A 70 -7.82 -15.85 13.09
CA ASP A 70 -8.96 -16.26 13.89
C ASP A 70 -9.33 -15.15 14.87
N ASN A 71 -10.58 -14.73 14.84
CA ASN A 71 -11.07 -13.59 15.64
C ASN A 71 -10.14 -12.36 15.56
N GLY A 72 -9.68 -12.05 14.34
CA GLY A 72 -8.76 -10.95 14.04
C GLY A 72 -7.33 -11.15 14.53
N ARG A 73 -7.00 -12.28 15.13
CA ARG A 73 -5.67 -12.59 15.66
C ARG A 73 -4.89 -13.47 14.69
N PHE A 74 -3.63 -13.15 14.47
CA PHE A 74 -2.72 -13.94 13.66
C PHE A 74 -2.19 -15.15 14.43
N SER A 75 -2.21 -16.34 13.82
CA SER A 75 -1.70 -17.58 14.44
C SER A 75 -0.20 -17.50 14.74
N THR A 76 0.54 -16.68 13.99
CA THR A 76 1.98 -16.45 14.18
C THR A 76 2.44 -15.16 13.52
N LEU A 77 3.48 -14.54 14.07
CA LEU A 77 4.28 -13.49 13.46
C LEU A 77 5.71 -13.95 13.12
N LYS A 78 6.00 -15.26 13.29
CA LYS A 78 7.29 -15.86 12.92
C LYS A 78 7.32 -16.08 11.40
N LEU A 79 7.34 -14.97 10.65
CA LEU A 79 7.32 -14.90 9.21
C LEU A 79 8.61 -14.22 8.71
N SER A 80 9.01 -14.50 7.47
CA SER A 80 10.10 -13.75 6.82
C SER A 80 9.73 -12.26 6.66
N GLY A 81 10.71 -11.39 6.38
CA GLY A 81 10.46 -9.96 6.14
C GLY A 81 9.43 -9.75 5.02
N GLY A 82 9.61 -10.43 3.89
CA GLY A 82 8.67 -10.39 2.78
C GLY A 82 7.27 -10.87 3.15
N GLN A 83 7.15 -12.00 3.86
CA GLN A 83 5.86 -12.51 4.32
C GLN A 83 5.16 -11.55 5.30
N ARG A 84 5.90 -10.89 6.19
CA ARG A 84 5.32 -9.87 7.07
C ARG A 84 4.79 -8.66 6.29
N LYS A 85 5.51 -8.21 5.25
CA LYS A 85 5.02 -7.15 4.35
C LYS A 85 3.77 -7.59 3.58
N ARG A 86 3.69 -8.86 3.15
CA ARG A 86 2.48 -9.43 2.53
C ARG A 86 1.29 -9.46 3.50
N LEU A 87 1.53 -9.81 4.78
CA LEU A 87 0.48 -9.78 5.80
C LEU A 87 0.02 -8.35 6.12
N ALA A 88 0.93 -7.37 6.14
CA ALA A 88 0.57 -5.95 6.23
C ALA A 88 -0.28 -5.49 5.02
N LEU A 89 0.03 -5.98 3.82
CA LEU A 89 -0.76 -5.69 2.62
C LEU A 89 -2.18 -6.28 2.70
N LEU A 90 -2.35 -7.47 3.30
CA LEU A 90 -3.67 -8.02 3.58
C LEU A 90 -4.49 -7.07 4.47
N ILE A 91 -3.88 -6.50 5.51
CA ILE A 91 -4.53 -5.52 6.38
C ILE A 91 -4.97 -4.30 5.57
N CYS A 92 -4.09 -3.77 4.71
CA CYS A 92 -4.43 -2.65 3.82
C CYS A 92 -5.62 -2.97 2.90
N TYR A 93 -5.73 -4.18 2.36
CA TYR A 93 -6.90 -4.60 1.58
C TYR A 93 -8.18 -4.62 2.42
N LEU A 94 -8.11 -5.07 3.67
CA LEU A 94 -9.28 -5.08 4.57
C LEU A 94 -9.69 -3.68 5.03
N GLU A 95 -8.75 -2.74 5.14
CA GLU A 95 -9.01 -1.31 5.40
C GLU A 95 -9.77 -0.65 4.25
N ASP A 96 -9.52 -1.09 3.03
CA ASP A 96 -10.17 -0.63 1.80
C ASP A 96 -10.16 0.90 1.61
N ARG A 97 -9.07 1.57 2.01
CA ARG A 97 -8.94 3.03 1.89
C ARG A 97 -8.80 3.46 0.42
N PRO A 98 -9.15 4.73 0.09
CA PRO A 98 -9.04 5.22 -1.30
C PRO A 98 -7.60 5.40 -1.79
N ILE A 99 -6.62 5.56 -0.88
CA ILE A 99 -5.22 5.84 -1.22
C ILE A 99 -4.31 4.81 -0.53
N TYR A 100 -3.48 4.14 -1.32
CA TYR A 100 -2.45 3.23 -0.84
C TYR A 100 -1.08 3.87 -0.97
N LEU A 101 -0.27 3.79 0.09
CA LEU A 101 1.12 4.22 0.10
C LEU A 101 2.04 3.05 0.44
N PHE A 102 2.98 2.76 -0.45
CA PHE A 102 3.98 1.72 -0.29
C PHE A 102 5.38 2.34 -0.31
N ASP A 103 6.08 2.26 0.83
CA ASP A 103 7.44 2.76 0.96
C ASP A 103 8.42 1.58 0.96
N GLU A 104 9.17 1.42 -0.14
CA GLU A 104 10.15 0.34 -0.36
C GLU A 104 9.54 -1.07 -0.11
N TRP A 105 8.24 -1.23 -0.39
CA TRP A 105 7.54 -2.47 -0.05
C TRP A 105 8.12 -3.68 -0.79
N ALA A 106 8.46 -3.52 -2.06
CA ALA A 106 8.91 -4.59 -2.94
C ALA A 106 10.38 -5.02 -2.69
N ALA A 107 11.16 -4.22 -1.97
CA ALA A 107 12.59 -4.46 -1.75
C ALA A 107 12.87 -5.82 -1.08
N ASP A 108 12.00 -6.26 -0.14
CA ASP A 108 12.15 -7.52 0.60
C ASP A 108 11.43 -8.71 -0.05
N GLN A 109 10.88 -8.53 -1.26
CA GLN A 109 10.19 -9.60 -1.98
C GLN A 109 11.14 -10.37 -2.89
N ASP A 110 10.86 -11.66 -3.06
CA ASP A 110 11.49 -12.46 -4.10
C ASP A 110 11.13 -11.91 -5.50
N PRO A 111 11.93 -12.17 -6.54
CA PRO A 111 11.73 -11.58 -7.86
C PRO A 111 10.36 -11.87 -8.48
N GLU A 112 9.80 -13.07 -8.25
CA GLU A 112 8.49 -13.47 -8.80
C GLU A 112 7.37 -12.69 -8.11
N PHE A 113 7.41 -12.59 -6.78
CA PHE A 113 6.40 -11.84 -6.04
C PHE A 113 6.54 -10.33 -6.26
N ARG A 114 7.76 -9.81 -6.43
CA ARG A 114 8.00 -8.41 -6.83
C ARG A 114 7.33 -8.10 -8.16
N LYS A 115 7.51 -8.96 -9.15
CA LYS A 115 6.84 -8.85 -10.46
C LYS A 115 5.32 -8.89 -10.30
N PHE A 116 4.79 -9.83 -9.52
CA PHE A 116 3.37 -9.95 -9.24
C PHE A 116 2.81 -8.68 -8.58
N PHE A 117 3.53 -8.10 -7.62
CA PHE A 117 3.15 -6.83 -6.98
C PHE A 117 2.94 -5.71 -8.00
N TYR A 118 3.95 -5.44 -8.85
CA TYR A 118 3.86 -4.33 -9.81
C TYR A 118 2.87 -4.58 -10.94
N LEU A 119 2.86 -5.79 -11.51
CA LEU A 119 2.07 -6.09 -12.70
C LEU A 119 0.63 -6.50 -12.39
N THR A 120 0.35 -6.99 -11.21
CA THR A 120 -0.97 -7.53 -10.86
C THR A 120 -1.61 -6.77 -9.71
N LEU A 121 -0.95 -6.68 -8.55
CA LEU A 121 -1.57 -6.09 -7.37
C LEU A 121 -1.80 -4.58 -7.53
N LEU A 122 -0.78 -3.81 -7.93
CA LEU A 122 -0.94 -2.37 -8.12
C LEU A 122 -1.90 -2.05 -9.26
N GLN A 123 -1.85 -2.83 -10.36
CA GLN A 123 -2.78 -2.63 -11.48
C GLN A 123 -4.22 -3.00 -11.11
N GLY A 124 -4.42 -4.01 -10.25
CA GLY A 124 -5.73 -4.36 -9.69
C GLY A 124 -6.31 -3.23 -8.85
N MET A 125 -5.54 -2.69 -7.90
CA MET A 125 -5.95 -1.54 -7.09
C MET A 125 -6.32 -0.33 -7.97
N ARG A 126 -5.52 -0.05 -9.01
CA ARG A 126 -5.80 1.02 -9.98
C ARG A 126 -7.11 0.77 -10.73
N ALA A 127 -7.37 -0.46 -11.17
CA ALA A 127 -8.61 -0.83 -11.86
C ALA A 127 -9.85 -0.68 -10.97
N GLU A 128 -9.69 -0.84 -9.66
CA GLU A 128 -10.70 -0.56 -8.63
C GLU A 128 -10.87 0.93 -8.30
N GLY A 129 -10.15 1.81 -9.00
CA GLY A 129 -10.24 3.27 -8.82
C GLY A 129 -9.43 3.80 -7.63
N LYS A 130 -8.54 3.00 -7.05
CA LYS A 130 -7.66 3.44 -5.97
C LYS A 130 -6.52 4.30 -6.48
N ILE A 131 -6.04 5.22 -5.65
CA ILE A 131 -4.80 5.94 -5.87
C ILE A 131 -3.68 5.15 -5.22
N VAL A 132 -2.65 4.81 -5.99
CA VAL A 132 -1.48 4.08 -5.49
C VAL A 132 -0.25 4.96 -5.60
N ILE A 133 0.44 5.14 -4.47
CA ILE A 133 1.72 5.85 -4.37
C ILE A 133 2.76 4.81 -3.97
N ALA A 134 3.70 4.51 -4.87
CA ALA A 134 4.81 3.61 -4.59
C ALA A 134 6.13 4.37 -4.60
N ILE A 135 6.85 4.34 -3.49
CA ILE A 135 8.22 4.83 -3.37
C ILE A 135 9.13 3.63 -3.58
N THR A 136 9.99 3.68 -4.60
CA THR A 136 10.82 2.54 -4.97
C THR A 136 12.01 2.93 -5.83
N HIS A 137 13.02 2.07 -5.84
CA HIS A 137 14.17 2.12 -6.73
C HIS A 137 14.08 1.10 -7.90
N ASP A 138 12.96 0.40 -8.05
CA ASP A 138 12.74 -0.60 -9.10
C ASP A 138 12.39 0.07 -10.45
N ASP A 139 13.39 0.61 -11.13
CA ASP A 139 13.25 1.38 -12.38
C ASP A 139 12.61 0.60 -13.53
N HIS A 140 12.74 -0.74 -13.55
CA HIS A 140 12.10 -1.62 -14.51
C HIS A 140 10.56 -1.51 -14.56
N TYR A 141 9.93 -0.96 -13.52
CA TYR A 141 8.48 -0.84 -13.41
C TYR A 141 7.97 0.59 -13.50
N PHE A 142 8.84 1.58 -13.74
CA PHE A 142 8.46 2.99 -13.80
C PHE A 142 7.47 3.29 -14.92
N ASP A 143 7.55 2.60 -16.06
CA ASP A 143 6.64 2.76 -17.19
C ASP A 143 5.19 2.31 -16.89
N LEU A 144 4.95 1.59 -15.80
CA LEU A 144 3.62 1.19 -15.35
C LEU A 144 2.87 2.31 -14.61
N ALA A 145 3.58 3.32 -14.16
CA ALA A 145 3.00 4.44 -13.42
C ALA A 145 2.27 5.41 -14.38
N ASP A 146 1.15 5.97 -13.92
CA ASP A 146 0.50 7.08 -14.63
C ASP A 146 1.36 8.36 -14.58
N ARG A 147 2.03 8.58 -13.44
CA ARG A 147 2.93 9.71 -13.21
C ARG A 147 4.17 9.26 -12.46
N LEU A 148 5.32 9.74 -12.87
CA LEU A 148 6.60 9.44 -12.25
C LEU A 148 7.21 10.71 -11.69
N PHE A 149 7.64 10.64 -10.43
CA PHE A 149 8.29 11.73 -9.73
C PHE A 149 9.65 11.30 -9.18
N LYS A 150 10.59 12.22 -9.14
CA LYS A 150 11.87 12.08 -8.44
C LYS A 150 11.92 13.06 -7.29
N MET A 151 12.27 12.56 -6.11
CA MET A 151 12.63 13.42 -4.98
C MET A 151 14.14 13.70 -5.06
N ASP A 152 14.53 14.95 -5.16
CA ASP A 152 15.92 15.36 -5.24
C ASP A 152 16.16 16.59 -4.36
N ALA A 153 17.06 16.47 -3.39
CA ALA A 153 17.40 17.53 -2.42
C ALA A 153 16.17 18.22 -1.79
N GLY A 154 15.12 17.44 -1.46
CA GLY A 154 13.88 17.94 -0.87
C GLY A 154 12.90 18.54 -1.88
N GLN A 155 13.20 18.52 -3.16
CA GLN A 155 12.32 18.96 -4.23
C GLN A 155 11.70 17.78 -4.96
N LEU A 156 10.41 17.88 -5.28
CA LEU A 156 9.69 16.87 -6.06
C LEU A 156 9.67 17.30 -7.52
N LEU A 157 10.32 16.53 -8.38
CA LEU A 157 10.41 16.76 -9.82
C LEU A 157 9.57 15.74 -10.57
N GLU A 158 8.64 16.18 -11.40
CA GLU A 158 7.90 15.30 -12.29
C GLU A 158 8.75 14.90 -13.49
N LEU A 159 9.04 13.62 -13.67
CA LEU A 159 9.86 13.08 -14.75
C LEU A 159 9.04 12.66 -15.96
N GLY A 160 7.77 12.28 -15.77
CA GLY A 160 6.92 11.84 -16.86
C GLY A 160 5.48 11.66 -16.44
N ASN A 161 4.59 11.77 -17.45
CA ASN A 161 3.17 11.45 -17.34
C ASN A 161 2.85 10.45 -18.44
N PHE A 162 2.54 9.22 -18.08
CA PHE A 162 2.34 8.09 -18.99
C PHE A 162 0.86 7.77 -19.23
N LYS A 163 -0.07 8.55 -18.66
CA LYS A 163 -1.53 8.36 -18.81
C LYS A 163 -2.03 8.19 -20.24
N ASN A 164 -1.30 8.71 -21.22
CA ASN A 164 -1.72 8.75 -22.63
C ASN A 164 -1.09 7.64 -23.51
N LYS A 165 -0.40 6.64 -22.91
CA LYS A 165 0.23 5.55 -23.69
C LYS A 165 -0.66 4.32 -23.88
N VAL A 166 -1.88 4.31 -23.34
CA VAL A 166 -2.86 3.24 -23.56
C VAL A 166 -3.94 3.78 -24.50
N GLY A 167 -3.69 3.64 -25.77
CA GLY A 167 -4.64 3.78 -26.88
C GLY A 167 -4.81 2.44 -27.53
#